data_210c40fbbf11bc3a1ca55177261c9f1b
#
_entry.id   210c40fbbf11bc3a1ca55177261c9f1b
#
_cell.length_a   1.000
_cell.length_b   1.000
_cell.length_c   1.000
_cell.angle_alpha   90.00
_cell.angle_beta   90.00
_cell.angle_gamma   90.00
#
_symmetry.space_group_name_H-M   'P 1'
#
loop_
_entity.id
_entity.type
_entity.pdbx_description
1 polymer ?
#
loop_
_entity_poly.entity_id
_entity_poly.type
_entity_poly.pdbx_seq_one_letter_code
_entity_poly.pdbx_strand_id
1 'polypeptide(L)'
;MKPSHIFTNKASNGANELKELMNLKKIKTMGSKFKGNPTKTVINWGSVDLPNEILKSKVLNHPDKIRKSSNKLEFFVTISRSKYPDIIPPFTVDKQKVFEWLKKGHWVVARTVLNGSGGKGIVMIHKDDTDVKI
;
A
#
# COMPACT_ATOMS: atom_id res chain seq x y z
N MET A 1 -4.29 -22.73 -1.15
CA MET A 1 -4.73 -22.62 -2.57
C MET A 1 -3.61 -21.98 -3.37
N LYS A 2 -3.15 -22.61 -4.47
CA LYS A 2 -1.99 -22.14 -5.24
C LYS A 2 -2.45 -21.11 -6.29
N PRO A 3 -1.80 -19.93 -6.40
CA PRO A 3 -2.08 -18.99 -7.49
C PRO A 3 -1.80 -19.61 -8.84
N SER A 4 -2.60 -19.24 -9.85
CA SER A 4 -2.45 -19.73 -11.23
C SER A 4 -2.14 -18.62 -12.23
N HIS A 5 -2.44 -17.39 -11.88
CA HIS A 5 -2.29 -16.23 -12.76
C HIS A 5 -1.74 -15.02 -12.01
N ILE A 6 -1.10 -14.11 -12.75
CA ILE A 6 -0.67 -12.80 -12.28
C ILE A 6 -1.18 -11.71 -13.21
N PHE A 7 -1.62 -10.60 -12.65
CA PHE A 7 -2.03 -9.40 -13.36
C PHE A 7 -1.22 -8.19 -12.90
N THR A 8 -0.81 -7.37 -13.84
CA THR A 8 -0.25 -6.03 -13.62
C THR A 8 -0.69 -5.11 -14.76
N ASN A 9 -1.05 -3.88 -14.43
CA ASN A 9 -1.44 -2.87 -15.43
C ASN A 9 -0.24 -2.13 -16.05
N LYS A 10 0.96 -2.34 -15.51
CA LYS A 10 2.22 -1.75 -16.00
C LYS A 10 3.27 -2.82 -16.19
N ALA A 11 4.27 -2.54 -17.02
CA ALA A 11 5.45 -3.38 -17.11
C ALA A 11 6.16 -3.41 -15.74
N SER A 12 6.57 -4.60 -15.29
CA SER A 12 7.24 -4.80 -14.01
C SER A 12 8.15 -6.02 -14.11
N ASN A 13 9.44 -5.82 -13.83
CA ASN A 13 10.41 -6.90 -13.77
C ASN A 13 10.08 -7.86 -12.63
N GLY A 14 9.75 -7.35 -11.44
CA GLY A 14 9.38 -8.19 -10.30
C GLY A 14 8.12 -9.04 -10.56
N ALA A 15 7.12 -8.51 -11.28
CA ALA A 15 5.97 -9.32 -11.70
C ALA A 15 6.35 -10.43 -12.69
N ASN A 16 7.31 -10.17 -13.58
CA ASN A 16 7.80 -11.18 -14.51
C ASN A 16 8.64 -12.25 -13.81
N GLU A 17 9.53 -11.85 -12.90
CA GLU A 17 10.31 -12.78 -12.06
C GLU A 17 9.39 -13.68 -11.24
N LEU A 18 8.40 -13.10 -10.56
CA LEU A 18 7.43 -13.89 -9.77
C LEU A 18 6.63 -14.84 -10.66
N LYS A 19 6.24 -14.39 -11.86
CA LYS A 19 5.58 -15.23 -12.86
C LYS A 19 6.39 -16.48 -13.19
N GLU A 20 7.69 -16.31 -13.47
CA GLU A 20 8.59 -17.44 -13.80
C GLU A 20 8.80 -18.36 -12.58
N LEU A 21 9.16 -17.80 -11.42
CA LEU A 21 9.41 -18.56 -10.19
C LEU A 21 8.21 -19.42 -9.76
N MET A 22 7.01 -18.92 -9.94
CA MET A 22 5.78 -19.61 -9.54
C MET A 22 5.08 -20.34 -10.71
N ASN A 23 5.62 -20.28 -11.92
CA ASN A 23 5.01 -20.81 -13.14
C ASN A 23 3.56 -20.29 -13.35
N LEU A 24 3.38 -18.97 -13.26
CA LEU A 24 2.08 -18.34 -13.41
C LEU A 24 1.80 -17.93 -14.86
N LYS A 25 0.52 -17.88 -15.22
CA LYS A 25 0.09 -17.29 -16.49
C LYS A 25 -0.14 -15.79 -16.33
N LYS A 26 0.46 -14.97 -17.21
CA LYS A 26 0.23 -13.52 -17.19
C LYS A 26 -1.08 -13.18 -17.89
N ILE A 27 -1.94 -12.41 -17.21
CA ILE A 27 -3.15 -11.86 -17.79
C ILE A 27 -2.78 -10.56 -18.52
N LYS A 28 -3.12 -10.46 -19.81
CA LYS A 28 -2.89 -9.24 -20.59
C LYS A 28 -3.85 -8.13 -20.17
N THR A 29 -3.37 -6.88 -20.21
CA THR A 29 -4.18 -5.69 -19.89
C THR A 29 -5.24 -5.42 -20.95
N MET A 30 -4.89 -5.64 -22.21
CA MET A 30 -5.79 -5.46 -23.36
C MET A 30 -5.94 -6.77 -24.13
N GLY A 31 -7.13 -7.02 -24.67
CA GLY A 31 -7.43 -8.21 -25.48
C GLY A 31 -7.28 -9.54 -24.72
N SER A 32 -7.43 -9.51 -23.41
CA SER A 32 -7.31 -10.71 -22.60
C SER A 32 -8.46 -11.69 -22.84
N LYS A 33 -8.11 -12.95 -23.10
CA LYS A 33 -9.07 -14.06 -23.16
C LYS A 33 -9.30 -14.70 -21.77
N PHE A 34 -8.76 -14.12 -20.72
CA PHE A 34 -8.96 -14.64 -19.36
C PHE A 34 -10.44 -14.59 -18.97
N LYS A 35 -10.95 -15.72 -18.49
CA LYS A 35 -12.28 -15.86 -17.90
C LYS A 35 -12.10 -16.20 -16.43
N GLY A 36 -12.55 -15.29 -15.58
CA GLY A 36 -12.51 -15.44 -14.13
C GLY A 36 -13.55 -16.43 -13.62
N ASN A 37 -13.23 -17.09 -12.52
CA ASN A 37 -14.20 -17.87 -11.75
C ASN A 37 -13.66 -18.09 -10.32
N PRO A 38 -14.52 -18.48 -9.35
CA PRO A 38 -14.13 -18.59 -7.93
C PRO A 38 -13.05 -19.67 -7.64
N THR A 39 -12.77 -20.58 -8.56
CA THR A 39 -11.74 -21.60 -8.35
C THR A 39 -10.34 -21.15 -8.74
N LYS A 40 -10.25 -20.07 -9.52
CA LYS A 40 -8.97 -19.48 -9.92
C LYS A 40 -8.49 -18.49 -8.87
N THR A 41 -7.18 -18.47 -8.64
CA THR A 41 -6.53 -17.47 -7.78
C THR A 41 -5.58 -16.63 -8.63
N VAL A 42 -5.77 -15.30 -8.60
CA VAL A 42 -4.99 -14.32 -9.34
C VAL A 42 -4.18 -13.47 -8.37
N ILE A 43 -2.88 -13.33 -8.60
CA ILE A 43 -2.05 -12.34 -7.92
C ILE A 43 -2.22 -11.00 -8.63
N ASN A 44 -2.72 -10.00 -7.93
CA ASN A 44 -2.71 -8.62 -8.39
C ASN A 44 -1.40 -7.95 -7.98
N TRP A 45 -0.57 -7.59 -8.96
CA TRP A 45 0.71 -6.92 -8.72
C TRP A 45 0.54 -5.39 -8.66
N GLY A 46 -0.15 -4.94 -7.60
CA GLY A 46 -0.25 -3.50 -7.26
C GLY A 46 -1.24 -2.67 -8.08
N SER A 47 -2.12 -3.28 -8.88
CA SER A 47 -3.13 -2.53 -9.63
C SER A 47 -4.30 -2.17 -8.71
N VAL A 48 -4.72 -0.90 -8.73
CA VAL A 48 -5.89 -0.40 -7.98
C VAL A 48 -7.19 -0.55 -8.76
N ASP A 49 -7.08 -0.79 -10.07
CA ASP A 49 -8.21 -1.06 -10.96
C ASP A 49 -8.00 -2.41 -11.65
N LEU A 50 -8.99 -3.28 -11.53
CA LEU A 50 -8.95 -4.61 -12.12
C LEU A 50 -10.11 -4.79 -13.10
N PRO A 51 -9.89 -5.48 -14.24
CA PRO A 51 -10.95 -5.94 -15.10
C PRO A 51 -11.97 -6.81 -14.34
N ASN A 52 -13.26 -6.65 -14.65
CA ASN A 52 -14.34 -7.41 -14.02
C ASN A 52 -14.14 -8.92 -14.07
N GLU A 53 -13.56 -9.43 -15.15
CA GLU A 53 -13.25 -10.86 -15.27
C GLU A 53 -12.26 -11.34 -14.19
N ILE A 54 -11.30 -10.50 -13.77
CA ILE A 54 -10.37 -10.85 -12.69
C ILE A 54 -11.09 -10.85 -11.34
N LEU A 55 -12.00 -9.90 -11.11
CA LEU A 55 -12.78 -9.79 -9.87
C LEU A 55 -13.72 -10.99 -9.62
N LYS A 56 -14.05 -11.75 -10.65
CA LYS A 56 -14.79 -13.02 -10.51
C LYS A 56 -13.95 -14.15 -9.91
N SER A 57 -12.64 -13.94 -9.77
CA SER A 57 -11.68 -14.92 -9.20
C SER A 57 -11.33 -14.53 -7.77
N LYS A 58 -10.62 -15.42 -7.06
CA LYS A 58 -9.98 -15.06 -5.79
C LYS A 58 -8.76 -14.19 -6.10
N VAL A 59 -8.74 -12.97 -5.59
CA VAL A 59 -7.68 -12.01 -5.85
C VAL A 59 -6.81 -11.86 -4.60
N LEU A 60 -5.53 -12.23 -4.71
CA LEU A 60 -4.50 -11.84 -3.74
C LEU A 60 -4.10 -10.39 -4.03
N ASN A 61 -3.95 -9.58 -3.00
CA ASN A 61 -3.79 -8.12 -3.08
C ASN A 61 -5.01 -7.47 -3.76
N HIS A 62 -6.19 -7.67 -3.18
CA HIS A 62 -7.42 -7.06 -3.67
C HIS A 62 -7.28 -5.52 -3.74
N PRO A 63 -7.79 -4.84 -4.80
CA PRO A 63 -7.65 -3.39 -4.97
C PRO A 63 -8.05 -2.57 -3.74
N ASP A 64 -9.14 -2.91 -3.08
CA ASP A 64 -9.61 -2.20 -1.88
C ASP A 64 -8.61 -2.30 -0.73
N LYS A 65 -7.92 -3.43 -0.59
CA LYS A 65 -6.87 -3.60 0.42
C LYS A 65 -5.62 -2.81 0.06
N ILE A 66 -5.27 -2.76 -1.23
CA ILE A 66 -4.17 -1.92 -1.73
C ILE A 66 -4.46 -0.44 -1.47
N ARG A 67 -5.66 0.05 -1.79
CA ARG A 67 -6.06 1.44 -1.54
C ARG A 67 -5.94 1.80 -0.05
N LYS A 68 -6.47 0.95 0.83
CA LYS A 68 -6.38 1.14 2.29
C LYS A 68 -4.95 1.15 2.79
N SER A 69 -4.12 0.21 2.35
CA SER A 69 -2.72 0.13 2.79
C SER A 69 -1.82 1.23 2.18
N SER A 70 -2.18 1.80 1.04
CA SER A 70 -1.44 2.90 0.43
C SER A 70 -1.70 4.25 1.10
N ASN A 71 -2.88 4.46 1.67
CA ASN A 71 -3.17 5.61 2.53
C ASN A 71 -2.52 5.40 3.90
N LYS A 72 -1.47 6.18 4.21
CA LYS A 72 -0.66 5.98 5.42
C LYS A 72 -1.43 6.22 6.71
N LEU A 73 -2.34 7.18 6.74
CA LEU A 73 -3.17 7.43 7.92
C LEU A 73 -4.16 6.26 8.14
N GLU A 74 -4.87 5.85 7.09
CA GLU A 74 -5.82 4.75 7.17
C GLU A 74 -5.14 3.43 7.55
N PHE A 75 -3.94 3.19 7.03
CA PHE A 75 -3.10 2.05 7.41
C PHE A 75 -2.77 2.10 8.91
N PHE A 76 -2.26 3.22 9.43
CA PHE A 76 -1.89 3.36 10.84
C PHE A 76 -3.09 3.21 11.77
N VAL A 77 -4.22 3.84 11.45
CA VAL A 77 -5.48 3.68 12.21
C VAL A 77 -5.94 2.23 12.22
N THR A 78 -5.84 1.52 11.09
CA THR A 78 -6.23 0.12 11.01
C THR A 78 -5.33 -0.77 11.88
N ILE A 79 -4.01 -0.57 11.83
CA ILE A 79 -3.07 -1.38 12.61
C ILE A 79 -3.17 -1.06 14.11
N SER A 80 -3.34 0.21 14.49
CA SER A 80 -3.48 0.60 15.92
C SER A 80 -4.69 -0.05 16.62
N ARG A 81 -5.69 -0.46 15.84
CA ARG A 81 -6.89 -1.17 16.32
C ARG A 81 -6.78 -2.69 16.19
N SER A 82 -5.68 -3.20 15.67
CA SER A 82 -5.44 -4.63 15.50
C SER A 82 -4.87 -5.25 16.79
N LYS A 83 -4.66 -6.56 16.77
CA LYS A 83 -3.95 -7.26 17.85
C LYS A 83 -2.42 -7.02 17.86
N TYR A 84 -1.89 -6.23 16.92
CA TYR A 84 -0.47 -5.91 16.80
C TYR A 84 -0.24 -4.40 16.69
N PRO A 85 -0.72 -3.56 17.63
CA PRO A 85 -0.60 -2.11 17.54
C PRO A 85 0.86 -1.62 17.58
N ASP A 86 1.75 -2.37 18.22
CA ASP A 86 3.15 -1.99 18.48
C ASP A 86 4.07 -2.10 17.25
N ILE A 87 3.57 -2.64 16.13
CA ILE A 87 4.37 -2.71 14.88
C ILE A 87 4.44 -1.40 14.11
N ILE A 88 3.67 -0.39 14.54
CA ILE A 88 3.72 0.96 13.96
C ILE A 88 4.27 1.96 14.97
N PRO A 89 5.00 3.00 14.50
CA PRO A 89 5.43 4.06 15.38
C PRO A 89 4.22 4.84 15.94
N PRO A 90 4.38 5.52 17.08
CA PRO A 90 3.37 6.47 17.56
C PRO A 90 3.04 7.49 16.47
N PHE A 91 1.76 7.77 16.27
CA PHE A 91 1.30 8.72 15.28
C PHE A 91 0.16 9.59 15.82
N THR A 92 -0.03 10.75 15.24
CA THR A 92 -1.13 11.66 15.57
C THR A 92 -1.47 12.54 14.35
N VAL A 93 -2.69 13.05 14.34
CA VAL A 93 -3.13 14.16 13.48
C VAL A 93 -3.35 15.43 14.30
N ASP A 94 -3.12 15.36 15.60
CA ASP A 94 -3.26 16.49 16.51
C ASP A 94 -1.96 17.31 16.56
N LYS A 95 -2.06 18.55 16.14
CA LYS A 95 -0.95 19.52 16.10
C LYS A 95 -0.36 19.79 17.50
N GLN A 96 -1.17 19.85 18.53
CA GLN A 96 -0.69 20.09 19.90
C GLN A 96 0.20 18.95 20.36
N LYS A 97 -0.18 17.71 20.09
CA LYS A 97 0.60 16.53 20.41
C LYS A 97 1.93 16.48 19.65
N VAL A 98 1.98 16.96 18.41
CA VAL A 98 3.24 17.12 17.67
C VAL A 98 4.17 18.09 18.40
N PHE A 99 3.67 19.25 18.84
CA PHE A 99 4.50 20.20 19.60
C PHE A 99 5.00 19.62 20.94
N GLU A 100 4.19 18.82 21.64
CA GLU A 100 4.64 18.13 22.85
C GLU A 100 5.80 17.19 22.58
N TRP A 101 5.75 16.41 21.47
CA TRP A 101 6.83 15.53 21.07
C TRP A 101 8.11 16.29 20.72
N LEU A 102 7.98 17.37 19.97
CA LEU A 102 9.11 18.26 19.64
C LEU A 102 9.75 18.87 20.90
N LYS A 103 8.94 19.38 21.86
CA LYS A 103 9.43 19.89 23.13
C LYS A 103 10.20 18.85 23.95
N LYS A 104 9.84 17.57 23.86
CA LYS A 104 10.53 16.46 24.48
C LYS A 104 11.80 16.03 23.74
N GLY A 105 12.16 16.70 22.64
CA GLY A 105 13.34 16.43 21.84
C GLY A 105 13.17 15.27 20.84
N HIS A 106 11.94 14.83 20.56
CA HIS A 106 11.71 13.80 19.54
C HIS A 106 11.80 14.38 18.13
N TRP A 107 12.31 13.58 17.21
CA TRP A 107 12.14 13.82 15.79
C TRP A 107 10.73 13.44 15.37
N VAL A 108 10.10 14.27 14.55
CA VAL A 108 8.77 14.01 14.01
C VAL A 108 8.85 13.87 12.49
N VAL A 109 8.25 12.81 11.98
CA VAL A 109 8.08 12.59 10.53
C VAL A 109 6.69 13.08 10.13
N ALA A 110 6.61 14.28 9.56
CA ALA A 110 5.37 14.80 9.02
C ALA A 110 5.11 14.28 7.60
N ARG A 111 3.86 13.95 7.30
CA ARG A 111 3.42 13.53 5.96
C ARG A 111 2.38 14.49 5.43
N THR A 112 2.75 15.24 4.38
CA THR A 112 1.85 16.15 3.66
C THR A 112 1.07 15.44 2.55
N VAL A 113 1.52 14.24 2.15
CA VAL A 113 0.87 13.39 1.13
C VAL A 113 0.67 12.00 1.69
N LEU A 114 -0.59 11.59 1.90
CA LEU A 114 -0.93 10.30 2.52
C LEU A 114 -0.74 9.11 1.57
N ASN A 115 -0.93 9.29 0.27
CA ASN A 115 -0.78 8.26 -0.77
C ASN A 115 0.54 8.37 -1.54
N GLY A 116 1.51 9.12 -1.02
CA GLY A 116 2.82 9.29 -1.65
C GLY A 116 3.67 8.02 -1.60
N SER A 117 4.48 7.81 -2.64
CA SER A 117 5.51 6.79 -2.72
C SER A 117 6.90 7.43 -2.89
N GLY A 118 7.96 6.66 -2.62
CA GLY A 118 9.34 7.14 -2.80
C GLY A 118 9.71 8.36 -1.94
N GLY A 119 9.12 8.49 -0.75
CA GLY A 119 9.42 9.61 0.15
C GLY A 119 8.68 10.92 -0.18
N LYS A 120 7.83 10.95 -1.19
CA LYS A 120 7.09 12.15 -1.56
C LYS A 120 6.22 12.64 -0.39
N GLY A 121 6.34 13.94 -0.07
CA GLY A 121 5.57 14.59 1.00
C GLY A 121 6.00 14.16 2.41
N ILE A 122 7.22 13.69 2.59
CA ILE A 122 7.82 13.45 3.91
C ILE A 122 8.71 14.63 4.28
N VAL A 123 8.49 15.15 5.49
CA VAL A 123 9.31 16.19 6.10
C VAL A 123 9.74 15.69 7.48
N MET A 124 11.04 15.78 7.76
CA MET A 124 11.59 15.54 9.10
C MET A 124 11.62 16.85 9.87
N ILE A 125 11.11 16.84 11.09
CA ILE A 125 11.01 18.06 11.93
C ILE A 125 11.67 17.79 13.27
N HIS A 126 12.49 18.73 13.71
CA HIS A 126 13.09 18.74 15.04
C HIS A 126 12.73 20.06 15.77
N LYS A 127 12.87 20.08 17.11
CA LYS A 127 12.59 21.27 17.92
C LYS A 127 13.37 22.52 17.52
N ASP A 128 14.54 22.35 16.91
CA ASP A 128 15.43 23.44 16.50
C ASP A 128 15.11 23.99 15.08
N ASP A 129 14.15 23.37 14.39
CA ASP A 129 13.71 23.83 13.06
C ASP A 129 12.76 25.03 13.21
N THR A 130 13.28 26.26 13.05
CA THR A 130 12.53 27.49 13.23
C THR A 130 11.59 27.84 12.08
N ASP A 131 11.78 27.26 10.91
CA ASP A 131 11.08 27.61 9.67
C ASP A 131 9.92 26.68 9.29
N VAL A 132 9.62 25.68 10.11
CA VAL A 132 8.57 24.72 9.82
C VAL A 132 7.21 25.27 10.25
N LYS A 133 6.46 25.75 9.29
CA LYS A 133 5.01 26.02 9.48
C LYS A 133 4.23 24.70 9.42
N ILE A 134 3.85 24.20 10.58
CA ILE A 134 2.99 23.00 10.71
C ILE A 134 1.51 23.40 10.67
#